data_a2ce9f5f11cfe9ff7fa806c102361c96
#
_entry.id   a2ce9f5f11cfe9ff7fa806c102361c96
#
_cell.length_a   1.000
_cell.length_b   1.000
_cell.length_c   1.000
_cell.angle_alpha   90.00
_cell.angle_beta   90.00
_cell.angle_gamma   90.00
#
_symmetry.space_group_name_H-M   'P 1'
#
loop_
_entity.id
_entity.type
_entity.pdbx_description
1 polymer ?
#
loop_
_entity_poly.entity_id
_entity_poly.type
_entity_poly.pdbx_seq_one_letter_code
_entity_poly.pdbx_strand_id
1 'polypeptide(L)'
;MLNRITMTGRLVADPELRRTQSGVSVTSFRIANDRDYGKGEEKETDFFDVVAWRSTAEFICKYFTKGRMISVDGRLQTRGWKDREGNNRVSIEILVDNAYFADSKKDDAAGDFPADDQF
;
A
#
# COMPACT_ATOMS: atom_id res chain seq x y z
N MET A 1 -12.30 19.38 -5.51
CA MET A 1 -13.16 18.22 -5.75
C MET A 1 -12.78 17.10 -4.82
N LEU A 2 -13.76 16.33 -4.41
CA LEU A 2 -13.52 15.25 -3.46
C LEU A 2 -12.82 14.07 -4.13
N ASN A 3 -11.79 13.55 -3.48
CA ASN A 3 -11.04 12.40 -3.99
C ASN A 3 -10.31 11.77 -2.81
N ARG A 4 -10.95 10.79 -2.16
CA ARG A 4 -10.38 10.10 -1.01
C ARG A 4 -10.59 8.62 -1.15
N ILE A 5 -9.61 7.85 -0.68
CA ILE A 5 -9.73 6.40 -0.63
C ILE A 5 -9.02 5.91 0.62
N THR A 6 -9.61 4.94 1.27
CA THR A 6 -8.97 4.21 2.36
C THR A 6 -9.05 2.74 2.02
N MET A 7 -7.97 2.02 2.24
CA MET A 7 -7.95 0.62 1.86
C MET A 7 -6.96 -0.14 2.72
N THR A 8 -7.31 -1.37 3.04
CA THR A 8 -6.42 -2.27 3.76
C THR A 8 -6.10 -3.44 2.83
N GLY A 9 -4.84 -3.83 2.79
CA GLY A 9 -4.43 -4.96 1.98
C GLY A 9 -3.08 -5.48 2.41
N ARG A 10 -2.65 -6.56 1.78
CA ARG A 10 -1.35 -7.16 2.06
C ARG A 10 -0.36 -6.75 0.98
N LEU A 11 0.86 -6.42 1.37
CA LEU A 11 1.89 -6.16 0.37
C LEU A 11 2.22 -7.45 -0.37
N VAL A 12 2.30 -7.38 -1.68
CA VAL A 12 2.61 -8.58 -2.48
C VAL A 12 4.10 -8.76 -2.66
N ALA A 13 4.90 -7.76 -2.30
CA ALA A 13 6.36 -7.84 -2.37
C ALA A 13 6.91 -6.80 -1.42
N ASP A 14 8.21 -6.90 -1.12
CA ASP A 14 8.85 -5.89 -0.28
C ASP A 14 8.88 -4.56 -1.02
N PRO A 15 8.51 -3.47 -0.35
CA PRO A 15 8.59 -2.16 -1.00
C PRO A 15 10.05 -1.71 -1.05
N GLU A 16 10.44 -1.10 -2.16
CA GLU A 16 11.80 -0.63 -2.33
C GLU A 16 11.82 0.87 -2.34
N LEU A 17 12.72 1.44 -1.56
CA LEU A 17 12.86 2.88 -1.51
C LEU A 17 13.75 3.34 -2.64
N ARG A 18 13.29 4.29 -3.40
CA ARG A 18 14.06 4.90 -4.46
C ARG A 18 14.14 6.39 -4.20
N ARG A 19 15.05 7.04 -4.88
CA ARG A 19 15.16 8.48 -4.79
C ARG A 19 15.11 9.08 -6.17
N THR A 20 14.43 10.18 -6.30
CA THR A 20 14.39 10.92 -7.56
C THR A 20 15.73 11.64 -7.74
N GLN A 21 15.89 12.24 -8.90
CA GLN A 21 17.11 12.99 -9.17
C GLN A 21 17.31 14.12 -8.19
N SER A 22 16.25 14.69 -7.67
CA SER A 22 16.35 15.75 -6.70
C SER A 22 16.45 15.23 -5.27
N GLY A 23 16.57 13.92 -5.09
CA GLY A 23 16.80 13.35 -3.76
C GLY A 23 15.56 13.06 -2.96
N VAL A 24 14.39 13.08 -3.58
CA VAL A 24 13.14 12.86 -2.87
C VAL A 24 12.84 11.36 -2.81
N SER A 25 12.49 10.87 -1.62
CA SER A 25 12.17 9.47 -1.41
C SER A 25 10.82 9.13 -2.03
N VAL A 26 10.74 7.98 -2.68
CA VAL A 26 9.50 7.48 -3.26
C VAL A 26 9.54 5.96 -3.25
N THR A 27 8.37 5.36 -3.07
CA THR A 27 8.23 3.92 -3.19
C THR A 27 6.93 3.61 -3.91
N SER A 28 6.96 2.55 -4.73
CA SER A 28 5.77 2.03 -5.38
C SER A 28 5.68 0.56 -5.03
N PHE A 29 4.49 0.13 -4.69
CA PHE A 29 4.29 -1.27 -4.36
C PHE A 29 2.85 -1.62 -4.67
N ARG A 30 2.53 -2.90 -4.55
CA ARG A 30 1.19 -3.39 -4.84
C ARG A 30 0.61 -4.05 -3.62
N ILE A 31 -0.67 -3.84 -3.39
CA ILE A 31 -1.36 -4.50 -2.29
C ILE A 31 -2.47 -5.37 -2.85
N ALA A 32 -2.75 -6.44 -2.13
CA ALA A 32 -3.81 -7.38 -2.44
C ALA A 32 -4.94 -7.16 -1.45
N ASN A 33 -6.11 -6.85 -1.99
CA ASN A 33 -7.30 -6.59 -1.19
C ASN A 33 -8.30 -7.68 -1.49
N ASP A 34 -8.64 -8.48 -0.49
CA ASP A 34 -9.60 -9.56 -0.66
C ASP A 34 -11.01 -8.99 -0.54
N ARG A 35 -11.87 -9.39 -1.47
CA ARG A 35 -13.25 -8.96 -1.40
C ARG A 35 -13.96 -9.70 -0.28
N ASP A 36 -14.91 -9.01 0.33
CA ASP A 36 -15.73 -9.62 1.37
C ASP A 36 -16.88 -10.31 0.70
N TYR A 37 -17.02 -11.62 0.97
CA TYR A 37 -18.09 -12.39 0.39
C TYR A 37 -18.90 -13.06 1.47
N GLY A 38 -20.08 -13.45 1.10
CA GLY A 38 -20.86 -14.28 1.96
C GLY A 38 -20.28 -15.66 2.03
N LYS A 39 -20.88 -16.51 2.83
CA LYS A 39 -20.41 -17.85 3.01
C LYS A 39 -20.49 -18.65 1.77
N GLY A 40 -19.52 -19.48 1.54
CA GLY A 40 -19.51 -20.39 0.45
C GLY A 40 -19.16 -19.81 -0.88
N GLU A 41 -18.83 -18.53 -0.93
CA GLU A 41 -18.46 -17.92 -2.18
C GLU A 41 -16.98 -18.08 -2.43
N GLU A 42 -16.63 -18.17 -3.70
CA GLU A 42 -15.22 -18.13 -4.05
C GLU A 42 -14.69 -16.76 -3.76
N LYS A 43 -13.49 -16.71 -3.21
CA LYS A 43 -12.90 -15.44 -2.91
C LYS A 43 -12.19 -14.87 -4.11
N GLU A 44 -12.30 -13.57 -4.25
CA GLU A 44 -11.56 -12.84 -5.27
C GLU A 44 -10.69 -11.81 -4.61
N THR A 45 -9.57 -11.55 -5.23
CA THR A 45 -8.60 -10.59 -4.73
C THR A 45 -8.37 -9.55 -5.81
N ASP A 46 -8.43 -8.31 -5.42
CA ASP A 46 -8.09 -7.20 -6.31
C ASP A 46 -6.73 -6.68 -5.95
N PHE A 47 -5.98 -6.24 -6.95
CA PHE A 47 -4.63 -5.74 -6.75
C PHE A 47 -4.60 -4.27 -7.12
N PHE A 48 -3.96 -3.48 -6.27
CA PHE A 48 -3.89 -2.03 -6.49
C PHE A 48 -2.47 -1.54 -6.36
N ASP A 49 -2.09 -0.65 -7.25
CA ASP A 49 -0.80 -0.01 -7.20
C ASP A 49 -0.85 1.16 -6.23
N VAL A 50 0.20 1.29 -5.43
CA VAL A 50 0.27 2.27 -4.36
C VAL A 50 1.59 3.01 -4.49
N VAL A 51 1.53 4.32 -4.32
CA VAL A 51 2.73 5.17 -4.39
C VAL A 51 2.77 6.03 -3.14
N ALA A 52 3.94 6.13 -2.54
CA ALA A 52 4.14 6.98 -1.37
C ALA A 52 5.40 7.80 -1.57
N TRP A 53 5.41 9.00 -1.00
CA TRP A 53 6.51 9.95 -1.15
C TRP A 53 7.06 10.38 0.18
N ARG A 54 8.34 10.77 0.19
CA ARG A 54 8.97 11.46 1.30
C ARG A 54 8.94 10.63 2.57
N SER A 55 8.58 11.19 3.68
CA SER A 55 8.62 10.47 4.95
C SER A 55 7.66 9.29 4.99
N THR A 56 6.54 9.37 4.29
CA THR A 56 5.61 8.25 4.22
C THR A 56 6.26 7.07 3.51
N ALA A 57 6.98 7.33 2.41
CA ALA A 57 7.71 6.27 1.71
C ALA A 57 8.76 5.65 2.62
N GLU A 58 9.49 6.47 3.35
CA GLU A 58 10.53 5.97 4.24
C GLU A 58 9.93 5.11 5.35
N PHE A 59 8.81 5.55 5.90
CA PHE A 59 8.13 4.80 6.94
C PHE A 59 7.70 3.42 6.43
N ILE A 60 7.07 3.40 5.25
CA ILE A 60 6.58 2.15 4.70
C ILE A 60 7.72 1.19 4.41
N CYS A 61 8.78 1.68 3.79
CA CYS A 61 9.91 0.83 3.43
C CYS A 61 10.65 0.32 4.66
N LYS A 62 10.59 1.06 5.75
CA LYS A 62 11.28 0.65 6.96
C LYS A 62 10.53 -0.43 7.71
N TYR A 63 9.20 -0.37 7.71
CA TYR A 63 8.42 -1.20 8.62
C TYR A 63 7.54 -2.24 7.97
N PHE A 64 7.37 -2.22 6.65
CA PHE A 64 6.49 -3.16 5.98
C PHE A 64 7.27 -4.02 5.02
N THR A 65 6.92 -5.31 5.02
CA THR A 65 7.53 -6.29 4.13
C THR A 65 6.43 -7.09 3.48
N LYS A 66 6.82 -7.95 2.55
CA LYS A 66 5.90 -8.80 1.83
C LYS A 66 4.99 -9.54 2.81
N GLY A 67 3.71 -9.53 2.55
CA GLY A 67 2.73 -10.24 3.34
C GLY A 67 2.16 -9.47 4.52
N ARG A 68 2.76 -8.34 4.88
CA ARG A 68 2.23 -7.56 6.00
C ARG A 68 0.97 -6.82 5.55
N MET A 69 0.07 -6.63 6.51
CA MET A 69 -1.14 -5.87 6.25
C MET A 69 -0.88 -4.40 6.50
N ILE A 70 -1.35 -3.58 5.58
CA ILE A 70 -1.19 -2.14 5.67
C ILE A 70 -2.54 -1.49 5.38
N SER A 71 -2.85 -0.44 6.12
CA SER A 71 -3.99 0.41 5.81
C SER A 71 -3.46 1.72 5.27
N VAL A 72 -3.95 2.12 4.11
CA VAL A 72 -3.52 3.36 3.49
C VAL A 72 -4.70 4.30 3.35
N ASP A 73 -4.41 5.59 3.45
CA ASP A 73 -5.38 6.66 3.34
C ASP A 73 -4.80 7.68 2.38
N GLY A 74 -5.51 7.97 1.32
CA GLY A 74 -5.00 8.90 0.33
C GLY A 74 -6.02 9.22 -0.73
N ARG A 75 -5.56 9.34 -1.96
CA ARG A 75 -6.43 9.65 -3.07
C ARG A 75 -5.99 8.85 -4.29
N LEU A 76 -6.86 8.78 -5.25
CA LEU A 76 -6.54 8.10 -6.51
C LEU A 76 -5.96 9.10 -7.49
N GLN A 77 -5.02 8.64 -8.29
CA GLN A 77 -4.50 9.43 -9.40
C GLN A 77 -4.23 8.51 -10.56
N THR A 78 -4.20 9.08 -11.74
CA THR A 78 -3.87 8.32 -12.92
C THR A 78 -2.47 8.69 -13.38
N ARG A 79 -1.83 7.74 -14.04
CA ARG A 79 -0.50 7.95 -14.59
C ARG A 79 -0.46 7.35 -15.99
N GLY A 80 -0.11 8.18 -16.95
CA GLY A 80 0.02 7.71 -18.32
C GLY A 80 1.37 7.06 -18.55
N TRP A 81 1.39 6.03 -19.39
CA TRP A 81 2.64 5.37 -19.77
C TRP A 81 2.45 4.70 -21.12
N LYS A 82 3.55 4.28 -21.72
CA LYS A 82 3.49 3.60 -23.01
C LYS A 82 3.96 2.18 -22.83
N ASP A 83 3.27 1.26 -23.49
CA ASP A 83 3.67 -0.14 -23.43
C ASP A 83 4.74 -0.40 -24.50
N ARG A 84 5.16 -1.66 -24.61
CA ARG A 84 6.22 -2.02 -25.51
C ARG A 84 5.90 -1.72 -26.95
N GLU A 85 4.62 -1.75 -27.28
CA GLU A 85 4.19 -1.54 -28.66
C GLU A 85 3.90 -0.09 -28.96
N GLY A 86 4.16 0.79 -28.00
CA GLY A 86 3.95 2.21 -28.21
C GLY A 86 2.55 2.70 -27.93
N ASN A 87 1.68 1.83 -27.44
CA ASN A 87 0.31 2.22 -27.13
C ASN A 87 0.26 3.01 -25.83
N ASN A 88 -0.57 4.03 -25.81
CA ASN A 88 -0.78 4.81 -24.59
C ASN A 88 -1.61 4.01 -23.63
N ARG A 89 -1.17 3.96 -22.37
CA ARG A 89 -1.87 3.26 -21.30
C ARG A 89 -2.04 4.18 -20.12
N VAL A 90 -3.00 3.84 -19.27
CA VAL A 90 -3.27 4.62 -18.07
C VAL A 90 -3.36 3.65 -16.90
N SER A 91 -2.63 3.95 -15.85
CA SER A 91 -2.71 3.20 -14.59
C SER A 91 -3.38 4.08 -13.56
N ILE A 92 -4.13 3.44 -12.66
CA ILE A 92 -4.73 4.12 -11.54
C ILE A 92 -3.95 3.71 -10.29
N GLU A 93 -3.53 4.68 -9.51
CA GLU A 93 -2.69 4.45 -8.35
C GLU A 93 -3.28 5.12 -7.13
N ILE A 94 -3.03 4.53 -5.97
CA ILE A 94 -3.36 5.16 -4.70
C ILE A 94 -2.15 5.98 -4.28
N LEU A 95 -2.32 7.29 -4.15
CA LEU A 95 -1.29 8.15 -3.62
C LEU A 95 -1.52 8.29 -2.14
N VAL A 96 -0.58 7.80 -1.34
CA VAL A 96 -0.77 7.65 0.09
C VAL A 96 -0.45 8.93 0.84
N ASP A 97 -1.37 9.37 1.67
CA ASP A 97 -1.10 10.43 2.62
C ASP A 97 -0.67 9.85 3.95
N ASN A 98 -1.31 8.78 4.40
CA ASN A 98 -1.02 8.16 5.69
C ASN A 98 -1.06 6.65 5.56
N ALA A 99 -0.17 5.98 6.30
CA ALA A 99 -0.11 4.53 6.31
C ALA A 99 -0.12 4.05 7.76
N TYR A 100 -0.79 2.94 8.00
CA TYR A 100 -0.96 2.41 9.35
C TYR A 100 -0.75 0.91 9.35
N PHE A 101 -0.26 0.38 10.47
CA PHE A 101 -0.18 -1.05 10.66
C PHE A 101 -1.59 -1.60 10.79
N ALA A 102 -1.85 -2.71 10.12
CA ALA A 102 -3.18 -3.29 10.12
C ALA A 102 -3.19 -4.75 10.56
N ASP A 103 -2.05 -5.33 10.87
CA ASP A 103 -2.02 -6.70 11.38
C ASP A 103 -1.49 -6.67 12.79
N SER A 104 -1.76 -7.77 13.50
CA SER A 104 -1.23 -7.85 14.85
C SER A 104 0.20 -8.32 14.76
N LYS A 105 0.97 -7.97 15.77
CA LYS A 105 2.36 -8.33 15.84
C LYS A 105 2.54 -9.51 16.76
N LYS A 106 1.75 -10.49 16.56
CA LYS A 106 1.76 -11.58 17.49
C LYS A 106 3.06 -12.32 17.56
N ASP A 107 3.78 -12.33 16.50
CA ASP A 107 5.04 -13.01 16.60
C ASP A 107 6.01 -12.24 17.38
N ASP A 108 5.89 -11.04 17.52
CA ASP A 108 6.73 -10.41 18.38
C ASP A 108 6.06 -10.12 19.58
N ALA A 109 5.33 -10.42 19.70
CA ALA A 109 4.94 -10.14 20.74
C ALA A 109 4.80 -10.05 21.52
N ALA A 110 4.83 -10.59 21.22
CA ALA A 110 4.82 -10.60 21.93
C ALA A 110 4.57 -9.55 22.52
N GLY A 111 4.22 -9.19 22.47
CA GLY A 111 4.00 -8.35 22.96
C GLY A 111 4.22 -7.35 23.19
N ASP A 112 4.36 -7.07 23.00
CA ASP A 112 4.71 -6.07 23.24
C ASP A 112 4.02 -5.10 22.86
N PHE A 113 3.30 -4.82 22.79
CA PHE A 113 2.80 -3.85 22.36
C PHE A 113 1.98 -3.43 22.91
N PRO A 114 2.01 -2.94 23.32
CA PRO A 114 1.22 -2.52 24.01
C PRO A 114 0.11 -2.14 23.54
N ALA A 115 -0.22 -2.50 23.75
CA ALA A 115 -1.00 -2.21 23.49
C ALA A 115 -1.75 -1.44 23.36
N ASP A 116 -1.64 -1.48 23.48
CA ASP A 116 -2.07 -0.85 23.24
C ASP A 116 -2.49 -0.12 23.00
N ASP A 117 -2.37 -0.05 23.05
CA ASP A 117 -2.48 0.65 22.78
C ASP A 117 -2.99 1.22 22.22
N GLN A 118 -3.13 1.20 22.12
CA GLN A 118 -3.38 1.75 21.56
C GLN A 118 -4.16 2.21 21.10
N PHE A 119 -4.42 2.24 20.99
CA PHE A 119 -5.02 2.82 20.52
C PHE A 119 -5.66 2.83 20.37
#